data_c511085b6624a4860bd487f80c2e4ded
#
_entry.id   c511085b6624a4860bd487f80c2e4ded
#
_cell.length_a   1.000
_cell.length_b   1.000
_cell.length_c   1.000
_cell.angle_alpha   90.00
_cell.angle_beta   90.00
_cell.angle_gamma   90.00
#
_symmetry.space_group_name_H-M   'P 1'
#
loop_
_entity.id
_entity.type
_entity.pdbx_description
1 polymer ?
#
loop_
_entity_poly.entity_id
_entity_poly.type
_entity_poly.pdbx_seq_one_letter_code
_entity_poly.pdbx_strand_id
1 'polypeptide(L)'
;GNGGYLVTPHLAVKMKYRTGLARSMESTEKTRVLASETSEEISRMLVEVVDTALLHGAYKMPHHSIAAKTGTALIVNPAGGGYFTDRFLHSFFGYFPAYDPDFIVFLYAVEPKGVEFAAASLTAPFMKIAKFLINYYEVPPDR
;
A
#
# COMPACT_ATOMS: atom_id res chain seq x y z
N GLY A 1 7.60 5.97 0.49
CA GLY A 1 7.21 6.22 1.89
C GLY A 1 8.40 6.24 2.86
N ASN A 2 9.49 5.54 2.54
CA ASN A 2 10.68 5.41 3.41
C ASN A 2 11.82 6.39 3.07
N GLY A 3 11.53 7.49 2.44
CA GLY A 3 12.53 8.49 2.03
C GLY A 3 13.33 8.11 0.79
N GLY A 4 12.84 7.19 -0.04
CA GLY A 4 13.43 6.84 -1.33
C GLY A 4 14.46 5.72 -1.30
N TYR A 5 14.43 4.84 -0.32
CA TYR A 5 15.32 3.69 -0.24
C TYR A 5 14.67 2.42 -0.79
N LEU A 6 15.40 1.69 -1.64
CA LEU A 6 15.04 0.34 -2.03
C LEU A 6 15.31 -0.60 -0.85
N VAL A 7 14.31 -1.38 -0.47
CA VAL A 7 14.41 -2.39 0.58
C VAL A 7 14.37 -3.79 -0.02
N THR A 8 15.06 -4.74 0.61
CA THR A 8 14.95 -6.15 0.29
C THR A 8 13.92 -6.77 1.24
N PRO A 9 12.71 -7.13 0.74
CA PRO A 9 11.70 -7.72 1.60
C PRO A 9 12.13 -9.10 2.10
N HIS A 10 11.82 -9.39 3.37
CA HIS A 10 12.11 -10.69 4.01
C HIS A 10 10.97 -11.10 4.94
N LEU A 11 10.74 -12.40 5.06
CA LEU A 11 9.71 -12.96 5.95
C LEU A 11 10.26 -13.29 7.34
N ALA A 12 11.56 -13.60 7.42
CA ALA A 12 12.19 -14.02 8.66
C ALA A 12 13.16 -12.96 9.17
N VAL A 13 12.94 -12.47 10.38
CA VAL A 13 13.85 -11.52 11.06
C VAL A 13 15.06 -12.24 11.63
N LYS A 14 14.86 -13.47 12.15
CA LYS A 14 15.89 -14.23 12.84
C LYS A 14 15.69 -15.72 12.65
N MET A 15 16.78 -16.44 12.35
CA MET A 15 16.80 -17.90 12.30
C MET A 15 17.53 -18.44 13.53
N LYS A 16 16.88 -19.32 14.31
CA LYS A 16 17.51 -20.05 15.40
C LYS A 16 17.76 -21.50 14.99
N TYR A 17 18.98 -21.96 15.15
CA TYR A 17 19.37 -23.35 14.90
C TYR A 17 19.16 -24.20 16.17
N ARG A 18 19.01 -25.52 16.00
CA ARG A 18 18.89 -26.48 17.13
C ARG A 18 20.12 -26.48 18.07
N THR A 19 21.26 -26.02 17.58
CA THR A 19 22.51 -25.83 18.34
C THR A 19 22.49 -24.62 19.29
N GLY A 20 21.41 -23.81 19.29
CA GLY A 20 21.31 -22.56 20.05
C GLY A 20 21.86 -21.33 19.34
N LEU A 21 22.58 -21.52 18.23
CA LEU A 21 23.06 -20.40 17.42
C LEU A 21 21.88 -19.66 16.78
N ALA A 22 22.04 -18.35 16.57
CA ALA A 22 21.06 -17.53 15.89
C ALA A 22 21.74 -16.64 14.82
N ARG A 23 21.08 -16.50 13.66
CA ARG A 23 21.49 -15.61 12.58
C ARG A 23 20.39 -14.59 12.32
N SER A 24 20.74 -13.29 12.29
CA SER A 24 19.84 -12.25 11.77
C SER A 24 19.70 -12.42 10.27
N MET A 25 18.46 -12.22 9.77
CA MET A 25 18.12 -12.22 8.35
C MET A 25 17.85 -10.80 7.83
N GLU A 26 17.98 -9.80 8.71
CA GLU A 26 17.82 -8.41 8.31
C GLU A 26 18.92 -7.98 7.33
N SER A 27 18.51 -7.40 6.21
CA SER A 27 19.44 -6.74 5.30
C SER A 27 19.79 -5.35 5.82
N THR A 28 21.08 -5.08 5.97
CA THR A 28 21.58 -3.74 6.34
C THR A 28 21.85 -2.87 5.10
N GLU A 29 21.81 -3.45 3.92
CA GLU A 29 22.03 -2.71 2.68
C GLU A 29 20.81 -1.86 2.31
N LYS A 30 21.03 -0.55 2.24
CA LYS A 30 20.04 0.43 1.80
C LYS A 30 20.59 1.15 0.56
N THR A 31 19.94 0.96 -0.58
CA THR A 31 20.27 1.69 -1.80
C THR A 31 19.26 2.80 -2.02
N ARG A 32 19.71 4.06 -2.07
CA ARG A 32 18.84 5.18 -2.40
C ARG A 32 18.51 5.14 -3.90
N VAL A 33 17.23 5.12 -4.25
CA VAL A 33 16.73 5.09 -5.63
C VAL A 33 15.90 6.32 -5.99
N LEU A 34 15.45 7.09 -4.99
CA LEU A 34 14.77 8.38 -5.14
C LEU A 34 15.38 9.40 -4.18
N ALA A 35 15.35 10.67 -4.55
CA ALA A 35 15.65 11.76 -3.62
C ALA A 35 14.58 11.82 -2.51
N SER A 36 14.98 12.25 -1.30
CA SER A 36 14.04 12.35 -0.18
C SER A 36 12.89 13.32 -0.46
N GLU A 37 13.20 14.44 -1.08
CA GLU A 37 12.23 15.47 -1.47
C GLU A 37 11.19 14.92 -2.46
N THR A 38 11.62 14.08 -3.41
CA THR A 38 10.72 13.41 -4.35
C THR A 38 9.81 12.41 -3.62
N SER A 39 10.35 11.66 -2.67
CA SER A 39 9.61 10.70 -1.86
C SER A 39 8.55 11.40 -0.99
N GLU A 40 8.92 12.51 -0.34
CA GLU A 40 8.00 13.32 0.46
C GLU A 40 6.88 13.93 -0.39
N GLU A 41 7.21 14.46 -1.56
CA GLU A 41 6.22 15.03 -2.47
C GLU A 41 5.22 13.97 -2.98
N ILE A 42 5.71 12.77 -3.32
CA ILE A 42 4.83 11.64 -3.68
C ILE A 42 3.91 11.27 -2.51
N SER A 43 4.44 11.18 -1.29
CA SER A 43 3.64 10.88 -0.10
C SER A 43 2.56 11.94 0.10
N ARG A 44 2.90 13.22 -0.03
CA ARG A 44 1.96 14.34 0.07
C ARG A 44 0.84 14.24 -0.97
N MET A 45 1.18 13.95 -2.24
CA MET A 45 0.18 13.75 -3.30
C MET A 45 -0.74 12.55 -3.01
N LEU A 46 -0.20 11.44 -2.50
CA LEU A 46 -0.98 10.25 -2.18
C LEU A 46 -1.91 10.45 -0.96
N VAL A 47 -1.50 11.26 0.01
CA VAL A 47 -2.37 11.69 1.10
C VAL A 47 -3.51 12.56 0.57
N GLU A 48 -3.22 13.51 -0.32
CA GLU A 48 -4.23 14.35 -0.95
C GLU A 48 -5.26 13.51 -1.74
N VAL A 49 -4.82 12.43 -2.41
CA VAL A 49 -5.74 11.48 -3.07
C VAL A 49 -6.75 10.90 -2.07
N VAL A 50 -6.31 10.48 -0.90
CA VAL A 50 -7.21 9.90 0.12
C VAL A 50 -8.11 10.95 0.72
N ASP A 51 -7.56 12.12 1.01
CA ASP A 51 -8.24 13.18 1.76
C ASP A 51 -9.29 13.93 0.96
N THR A 52 -9.14 13.98 -0.37
CA THR A 52 -10.02 14.80 -1.22
C THR A 52 -10.60 14.03 -2.41
N ALA A 53 -9.80 13.26 -3.15
CA ALA A 53 -10.20 12.67 -4.41
C ALA A 53 -10.91 11.32 -4.26
N LEU A 54 -10.42 10.46 -3.36
CA LEU A 54 -10.93 9.10 -3.18
C LEU A 54 -12.34 9.14 -2.58
N LEU A 55 -13.34 8.80 -3.42
CA LEU A 55 -14.75 8.85 -3.04
C LEU A 55 -15.14 10.20 -2.36
N HIS A 56 -14.64 11.30 -2.93
CA HIS A 56 -14.86 12.68 -2.44
C HIS A 56 -14.40 12.90 -0.98
N GLY A 57 -13.28 12.27 -0.60
CA GLY A 57 -12.71 12.40 0.74
C GLY A 57 -13.48 11.69 1.86
N ALA A 58 -14.43 10.82 1.52
CA ALA A 58 -15.29 10.13 2.50
C ALA A 58 -14.53 9.26 3.49
N TYR A 59 -13.28 8.94 3.20
CA TYR A 59 -12.42 8.06 4.02
C TYR A 59 -11.25 8.79 4.68
N LYS A 60 -11.22 10.12 4.61
CA LYS A 60 -10.26 10.93 5.36
C LYS A 60 -10.29 10.56 6.85
N MET A 61 -9.13 10.28 7.42
CA MET A 61 -8.98 10.04 8.85
C MET A 61 -8.53 11.34 9.54
N PRO A 62 -9.19 11.77 10.64
CA PRO A 62 -8.88 13.06 11.24
C PRO A 62 -7.53 13.12 11.93
N HIS A 63 -6.99 11.98 12.39
CA HIS A 63 -5.79 11.93 13.22
C HIS A 63 -4.65 11.10 12.62
N HIS A 64 -4.87 10.49 11.46
CA HIS A 64 -3.85 9.67 10.81
C HIS A 64 -3.77 9.99 9.31
N SER A 65 -2.57 10.15 8.79
CA SER A 65 -2.33 10.31 7.37
C SER A 65 -2.19 8.95 6.70
N ILE A 66 -2.90 8.76 5.59
CA ILE A 66 -2.82 7.57 4.75
C ILE A 66 -2.44 7.99 3.34
N ALA A 67 -1.31 7.48 2.86
CA ALA A 67 -0.90 7.64 1.48
C ALA A 67 -1.36 6.42 0.68
N ALA A 68 -2.25 6.61 -0.31
CA ALA A 68 -2.78 5.46 -1.05
C ALA A 68 -3.21 5.80 -2.48
N LYS A 69 -3.28 4.74 -3.31
CA LYS A 69 -3.74 4.83 -4.70
C LYS A 69 -4.48 3.56 -5.13
N THR A 70 -5.57 3.75 -5.85
CA THR A 70 -6.28 2.68 -6.57
C THR A 70 -5.67 2.46 -7.95
N GLY A 71 -5.77 1.23 -8.45
CA GLY A 71 -5.46 0.88 -9.82
C GLY A 71 -6.60 0.04 -10.44
N THR A 72 -7.03 0.41 -11.63
CA THR A 72 -7.98 -0.36 -12.43
C THR A 72 -7.30 -0.66 -13.76
N ALA A 73 -6.94 -1.91 -13.98
CA ALA A 73 -6.27 -2.35 -15.20
C ALA A 73 -7.16 -3.33 -15.98
N LEU A 74 -7.14 -3.24 -17.28
CA LEU A 74 -7.77 -4.24 -18.16
C LEU A 74 -6.94 -5.53 -18.16
N ILE A 75 -7.61 -6.67 -18.24
CA ILE A 75 -6.95 -7.98 -18.32
C ILE A 75 -6.57 -8.28 -19.76
N VAL A 76 -5.36 -8.79 -19.95
CA VAL A 76 -4.86 -9.20 -21.27
C VAL A 76 -5.72 -10.32 -21.84
N ASN A 77 -6.10 -10.19 -23.13
CA ASN A 77 -6.79 -11.23 -23.87
C ASN A 77 -5.79 -12.13 -24.63
N PRO A 78 -5.52 -13.35 -24.14
CA PRO A 78 -4.53 -14.22 -24.76
C PRO A 78 -4.98 -14.78 -26.13
N ALA A 79 -6.27 -14.77 -26.44
CA ALA A 79 -6.82 -15.37 -27.64
C ALA A 79 -6.85 -14.42 -28.85
N GLY A 80 -6.91 -13.10 -28.63
CA GLY A 80 -7.11 -12.13 -29.72
C GLY A 80 -6.09 -11.01 -29.81
N GLY A 81 -5.09 -10.99 -28.89
CA GLY A 81 -4.20 -9.84 -28.69
C GLY A 81 -4.91 -8.66 -28.02
N GLY A 82 -4.17 -7.77 -27.35
CA GLY A 82 -4.71 -6.64 -26.62
C GLY A 82 -5.37 -7.02 -25.28
N TYR A 83 -6.45 -6.33 -24.91
CA TYR A 83 -7.10 -6.45 -23.61
C TYR A 83 -8.59 -6.76 -23.77
N PHE A 84 -9.18 -7.44 -22.77
CA PHE A 84 -10.62 -7.50 -22.64
C PHE A 84 -11.17 -6.10 -22.33
N THR A 85 -12.33 -5.75 -22.86
CA THR A 85 -12.96 -4.44 -22.66
C THR A 85 -13.82 -4.36 -21.40
N ASP A 86 -14.15 -5.50 -20.82
CA ASP A 86 -15.10 -5.67 -19.71
C ASP A 86 -14.55 -6.47 -18.52
N ARG A 87 -13.26 -6.81 -18.55
CA ARG A 87 -12.61 -7.59 -17.50
C ARG A 87 -11.47 -6.80 -16.88
N PHE A 88 -11.54 -6.62 -15.55
CA PHE A 88 -10.65 -5.75 -14.81
C PHE A 88 -9.86 -6.50 -13.74
N LEU A 89 -8.64 -6.05 -13.53
CA LEU A 89 -7.87 -6.29 -12.32
C LEU A 89 -7.92 -5.02 -11.47
N HIS A 90 -8.54 -5.10 -10.31
CA HIS A 90 -8.53 -4.01 -9.34
C HIS A 90 -7.37 -4.17 -8.38
N SER A 91 -6.71 -3.08 -8.07
CA SER A 91 -5.68 -3.01 -7.04
C SER A 91 -5.87 -1.79 -6.16
N PHE A 92 -5.42 -1.89 -4.93
CA PHE A 92 -5.36 -0.79 -3.99
C PHE A 92 -4.09 -0.96 -3.15
N PHE A 93 -3.26 0.03 -3.17
CA PHE A 93 -2.02 0.07 -2.42
C PHE A 93 -2.01 1.31 -1.53
N GLY A 94 -1.44 1.18 -0.33
CA GLY A 94 -1.23 2.32 0.53
C GLY A 94 -0.33 2.00 1.71
N TYR A 95 0.18 3.05 2.34
CA TYR A 95 1.02 2.97 3.53
C TYR A 95 0.62 4.04 4.55
N PHE A 96 0.88 3.74 5.80
CA PHE A 96 0.54 4.61 6.92
C PHE A 96 1.39 4.32 8.17
N PRO A 97 1.65 5.34 9.03
CA PRO A 97 1.49 6.77 8.76
C PRO A 97 2.19 7.20 7.46
N ALA A 98 1.70 8.25 6.78
CA ALA A 98 2.17 8.54 5.42
C ALA A 98 3.61 9.04 5.33
N TYR A 99 4.12 9.68 6.40
CA TYR A 99 5.44 10.34 6.41
C TYR A 99 6.50 9.57 7.20
N ASP A 100 6.10 8.57 7.98
CA ASP A 100 6.98 7.61 8.66
C ASP A 100 6.24 6.26 8.74
N PRO A 101 6.16 5.51 7.64
CA PRO A 101 5.26 4.38 7.54
C PRO A 101 5.72 3.15 8.30
N ASP A 102 4.85 2.64 9.17
CA ASP A 102 4.97 1.34 9.81
C ASP A 102 4.39 0.21 8.96
N PHE A 103 3.38 0.53 8.15
CA PHE A 103 2.61 -0.46 7.39
C PHE A 103 2.51 -0.10 5.92
N ILE A 104 2.65 -1.11 5.09
CA ILE A 104 2.23 -1.10 3.69
C ILE A 104 1.19 -2.20 3.48
N VAL A 105 0.08 -1.86 2.82
CA VAL A 105 -1.00 -2.80 2.49
C VAL A 105 -1.25 -2.77 1.00
N PHE A 106 -1.29 -3.93 0.39
CA PHE A 106 -1.65 -4.11 -1.01
C PHE A 106 -2.80 -5.11 -1.13
N LEU A 107 -3.89 -4.66 -1.75
CA LEU A 107 -5.06 -5.48 -2.06
C LEU A 107 -5.21 -5.59 -3.57
N TYR A 108 -5.70 -6.73 -4.04
CA TYR A 108 -6.12 -6.86 -5.43
C TYR A 108 -7.33 -7.79 -5.54
N ALA A 109 -8.13 -7.60 -6.58
CA ALA A 109 -9.24 -8.46 -6.95
C ALA A 109 -9.24 -8.67 -8.46
N VAL A 110 -9.29 -9.95 -8.87
CA VAL A 110 -9.33 -10.33 -10.28
C VAL A 110 -10.79 -10.49 -10.68
N GLU A 111 -11.20 -9.80 -11.73
CA GLU A 111 -12.54 -9.83 -12.30
C GLU A 111 -13.66 -9.63 -11.26
N PRO A 112 -13.64 -8.57 -10.47
CA PRO A 112 -14.72 -8.28 -9.53
C PRO A 112 -16.03 -8.09 -10.31
N LYS A 113 -17.12 -8.62 -9.78
CA LYS A 113 -18.42 -8.58 -10.46
C LYS A 113 -19.21 -7.31 -10.07
N GLY A 114 -19.86 -6.69 -11.06
CA GLY A 114 -20.77 -5.56 -10.83
C GLY A 114 -20.12 -4.24 -10.48
N VAL A 115 -18.80 -4.13 -10.60
CA VAL A 115 -18.04 -2.89 -10.35
C VAL A 115 -16.93 -2.71 -11.38
N GLU A 116 -16.86 -1.51 -11.96
CA GLU A 116 -15.86 -1.16 -12.97
C GLU A 116 -14.58 -0.60 -12.35
N PHE A 117 -14.68 0.19 -11.26
CA PHE A 117 -13.55 0.91 -10.68
C PHE A 117 -13.11 0.33 -9.35
N ALA A 118 -11.79 0.21 -9.16
CA ALA A 118 -11.18 -0.27 -7.92
C ALA A 118 -11.55 0.58 -6.69
N ALA A 119 -11.84 1.87 -6.87
CA ALA A 119 -12.29 2.74 -5.79
C ALA A 119 -13.59 2.22 -5.14
N ALA A 120 -14.52 1.69 -5.93
CA ALA A 120 -15.78 1.16 -5.41
C ALA A 120 -15.62 -0.20 -4.70
N SER A 121 -14.70 -1.05 -5.17
CA SER A 121 -14.53 -2.41 -4.65
C SER A 121 -13.55 -2.51 -3.48
N LEU A 122 -12.44 -1.76 -3.49
CA LEU A 122 -11.31 -1.99 -2.59
C LEU A 122 -11.11 -0.90 -1.52
N THR A 123 -11.72 0.29 -1.66
CA THR A 123 -11.53 1.37 -0.66
C THR A 123 -12.02 0.95 0.73
N ALA A 124 -13.26 0.45 0.84
CA ALA A 124 -13.81 0.06 2.13
C ALA A 124 -13.05 -1.09 2.80
N PRO A 125 -12.68 -2.19 2.11
CA PRO A 125 -11.80 -3.23 2.65
C PRO A 125 -10.45 -2.70 3.12
N PHE A 126 -9.76 -1.89 2.30
CA PHE A 126 -8.48 -1.30 2.66
C PHE A 126 -8.58 -0.45 3.94
N MET A 127 -9.55 0.44 4.01
CA MET A 127 -9.72 1.32 5.17
C MET A 127 -10.11 0.57 6.44
N LYS A 128 -10.83 -0.55 6.33
CA LYS A 128 -11.10 -1.44 7.48
C LYS A 128 -9.80 -2.05 8.00
N ILE A 129 -8.92 -2.53 7.11
CA ILE A 129 -7.61 -3.09 7.48
C ILE A 129 -6.74 -2.01 8.10
N ALA A 130 -6.65 -0.82 7.49
CA ALA A 130 -5.86 0.29 8.02
C ALA A 130 -6.31 0.68 9.44
N LYS A 131 -7.61 0.88 9.64
CA LYS A 131 -8.18 1.17 10.98
C LYS A 131 -7.90 0.07 12.00
N PHE A 132 -8.02 -1.20 11.57
CA PHE A 132 -7.69 -2.32 12.45
C PHE A 132 -6.23 -2.30 12.88
N LEU A 133 -5.29 -2.13 11.93
CA LEU A 133 -3.86 -2.10 12.23
C LEU A 133 -3.48 -0.90 13.10
N ILE A 134 -3.99 0.28 12.80
CA ILE A 134 -3.77 1.49 13.60
C ILE A 134 -4.19 1.26 15.06
N ASN A 135 -5.39 0.70 15.28
CA ASN A 135 -5.89 0.43 16.63
C ASN A 135 -5.15 -0.71 17.33
N TYR A 136 -4.86 -1.80 16.61
CA TYR A 136 -4.22 -2.98 17.19
C TYR A 136 -2.77 -2.73 17.63
N TYR A 137 -2.04 -1.92 16.84
CA TYR A 137 -0.65 -1.56 17.14
C TYR A 137 -0.51 -0.21 17.83
N GLU A 138 -1.63 0.41 18.21
CA GLU A 138 -1.65 1.70 18.92
C GLU A 138 -0.82 2.77 18.20
N VAL A 139 -0.93 2.83 16.87
CA VAL A 139 -0.19 3.81 16.05
C VAL A 139 -0.56 5.21 16.50
N PRO A 140 0.42 6.06 16.88
CA PRO A 140 0.12 7.40 17.35
C PRO A 140 -0.45 8.29 16.24
N PRO A 141 -1.28 9.29 16.58
CA PRO A 141 -1.72 10.33 15.64
C PRO A 141 -0.53 11.06 15.03
N ASP A 142 -0.58 11.34 13.73
CA ASP A 142 0.46 12.04 12.96
C ASP A 142 -0.06 13.34 12.31
N ARG A 143 -1.31 13.74 12.60
CA ARG A 143 -1.92 15.02 12.22
C ARG A 143 -3.12 15.42 13.11
#